data_8b3bb71c82deb69c0106085f927dd5c5
#
_entry.id   8b3bb71c82deb69c0106085f927dd5c5
#
_cell.length_a   1.000
_cell.length_b   1.000
_cell.length_c   1.000
_cell.angle_alpha   90.00
_cell.angle_beta   90.00
_cell.angle_gamma   90.00
#
_symmetry.space_group_name_H-M   'P 1'
#
loop_
_entity.id
_entity.type
_entity.pdbx_description
1 polymer ?
#
loop_
_entity_poly.entity_id
_entity_poly.type
_entity_poly.pdbx_seq_one_letter_code
_entity_poly.pdbx_strand_id
1 'polypeptide(L)'
;MKLSKEIGSIVAVIIMVVITTMAFVGDCHATDAVLCLITTIVAVFLYFLITLIQGNSKLYNQPFKIAECNLQQANKMIYDFIIIIKTLSVALIASYEIGIYMGNNTISYISTALYFIILIALTSTCLYRLKRLR
;
A
#
# COMPACT_ATOMS: atom_id res chain seq x y z
N MET A 1 -5.88 -10.45 -12.87
CA MET A 1 -5.79 -9.17 -12.15
C MET A 1 -6.45 -8.07 -12.97
N LYS A 2 -7.35 -7.35 -12.38
CA LYS A 2 -8.02 -6.25 -13.09
C LYS A 2 -7.18 -4.97 -12.95
N LEU A 3 -6.77 -4.40 -14.07
CA LEU A 3 -5.96 -3.18 -14.09
C LEU A 3 -6.61 -2.04 -13.31
N SER A 4 -7.95 -1.92 -13.37
CA SER A 4 -8.68 -0.87 -12.65
C SER A 4 -8.46 -0.90 -11.14
N LYS A 5 -8.22 -2.05 -10.54
CA LYS A 5 -7.94 -2.17 -9.10
C LYS A 5 -6.52 -1.79 -8.74
N GLU A 6 -5.62 -1.77 -9.71
CA GLU A 6 -4.20 -1.44 -9.52
C GLU A 6 -3.87 0.01 -9.86
N ILE A 7 -4.80 0.76 -10.42
CA ILE A 7 -4.56 2.14 -10.88
C ILE A 7 -4.02 3.01 -9.76
N GLY A 8 -4.59 2.92 -8.56
CA GLY A 8 -4.13 3.74 -7.42
C GLY A 8 -2.67 3.53 -7.09
N SER A 9 -2.22 2.27 -7.01
CA SER A 9 -0.82 1.94 -6.73
C SER A 9 0.10 2.37 -7.87
N ILE A 10 -0.31 2.16 -9.11
CA ILE A 10 0.47 2.53 -10.29
C ILE A 10 0.65 4.05 -10.36
N VAL A 11 -0.41 4.81 -10.13
CA VAL A 11 -0.35 6.29 -10.12
C VAL A 11 0.59 6.77 -9.02
N ALA A 12 0.52 6.19 -7.82
CA ALA A 12 1.40 6.55 -6.72
C ALA A 12 2.87 6.30 -7.08
N VAL A 13 3.18 5.16 -7.69
CA VAL A 13 4.56 4.85 -8.11
C VAL A 13 5.04 5.82 -9.19
N ILE A 14 4.19 6.17 -10.16
CA ILE A 14 4.52 7.15 -11.19
C ILE A 14 4.85 8.51 -10.57
N ILE A 15 4.04 8.96 -9.61
CA ILE A 15 4.29 10.21 -8.88
C ILE A 15 5.64 10.16 -8.18
N MET A 16 5.98 9.05 -7.52
CA MET A 16 7.25 8.87 -6.84
C MET A 16 8.43 8.95 -7.83
N VAL A 17 8.32 8.32 -8.99
CA VAL A 17 9.36 8.37 -10.03
C VAL A 17 9.56 9.80 -10.52
N VAL A 18 8.46 10.53 -10.75
CA VAL A 18 8.52 11.93 -11.17
C VAL A 18 9.22 12.79 -10.12
N ILE A 19 8.86 12.64 -8.84
CA ILE A 19 9.47 13.40 -7.74
C ILE A 19 10.95 13.08 -7.62
N THR A 20 11.35 11.82 -7.73
CA THR A 20 12.75 11.41 -7.71
C THR A 20 13.54 12.07 -8.85
N THR A 21 12.97 12.05 -10.05
CA THR A 21 13.60 12.70 -11.21
C THR A 21 13.76 14.20 -10.97
N MET A 22 12.73 14.87 -10.45
CA MET A 22 12.78 16.30 -10.15
C MET A 22 13.81 16.60 -9.06
N ALA A 23 13.96 15.73 -8.06
CA ALA A 23 14.94 15.89 -7.00
C ALA A 23 16.38 15.81 -7.53
N PHE A 24 16.65 14.90 -8.48
CA PHE A 24 17.99 14.78 -9.08
C PHE A 24 18.34 15.90 -10.05
N VAL A 25 17.33 16.43 -10.77
CA VAL A 25 17.53 17.49 -11.76
C VAL A 25 17.47 18.87 -11.13
N GLY A 26 16.73 19.03 -10.00
CA GLY A 26 16.53 20.31 -9.35
C GLY A 26 17.59 20.66 -8.30
N ASP A 27 17.31 21.73 -7.53
CA ASP A 27 18.23 22.28 -6.53
C ASP A 27 18.19 21.56 -5.17
N CYS A 28 17.61 20.36 -5.10
CA CYS A 28 17.58 19.58 -3.89
C CYS A 28 18.97 19.08 -3.50
N HIS A 29 19.23 18.98 -2.19
CA HIS A 29 20.46 18.37 -1.71
C HIS A 29 20.59 16.93 -2.23
N ALA A 30 21.80 16.51 -2.55
CA ALA A 30 22.07 15.15 -3.04
C ALA A 30 21.55 14.07 -2.08
N THR A 31 21.62 14.30 -0.76
CA THR A 31 21.11 13.40 0.26
C THR A 31 19.59 13.20 0.12
N ASP A 32 18.85 14.28 -0.09
CA ASP A 32 17.39 14.20 -0.25
C ASP A 32 17.00 13.48 -1.54
N ALA A 33 17.74 13.71 -2.63
CA ALA A 33 17.53 13.02 -3.89
C ALA A 33 17.76 11.50 -3.74
N VAL A 34 18.82 11.11 -3.03
CA VAL A 34 19.12 9.69 -2.74
C VAL A 34 18.03 9.08 -1.88
N LEU A 35 17.54 9.80 -0.86
CA LEU A 35 16.43 9.32 -0.02
C LEU A 35 15.15 9.11 -0.84
N CYS A 36 14.83 10.01 -1.76
CA CYS A 36 13.69 9.84 -2.66
C CYS A 36 13.85 8.59 -3.52
N LEU A 37 15.05 8.35 -4.06
CA LEU A 37 15.32 7.17 -4.87
C LEU A 37 15.15 5.89 -4.05
N ILE A 38 15.71 5.84 -2.85
CA ILE A 38 15.60 4.69 -1.94
C ILE A 38 14.12 4.43 -1.62
N THR A 39 13.36 5.47 -1.30
CA THR A 39 11.94 5.38 -1.00
C THR A 39 11.17 4.79 -2.18
N THR A 40 11.45 5.23 -3.40
CA THR A 40 10.82 4.70 -4.62
C THR A 40 11.15 3.22 -4.80
N ILE A 41 12.40 2.82 -4.62
CA ILE A 41 12.81 1.41 -4.73
C ILE A 41 12.09 0.54 -3.71
N VAL A 42 11.99 1.00 -2.45
CA VAL A 42 11.28 0.29 -1.39
C VAL A 42 9.79 0.13 -1.75
N ALA A 43 9.16 1.17 -2.28
CA ALA A 43 7.76 1.12 -2.67
C ALA A 43 7.51 0.11 -3.79
N VAL A 44 8.36 0.10 -4.81
CA VAL A 44 8.25 -0.85 -5.92
C VAL A 44 8.44 -2.28 -5.42
N PHE A 45 9.43 -2.50 -4.57
CA PHE A 45 9.69 -3.82 -3.98
C PHE A 45 8.50 -4.30 -3.17
N LEU A 46 7.94 -3.43 -2.33
CA LEU A 46 6.76 -3.74 -1.51
C LEU A 46 5.56 -4.06 -2.40
N TYR A 47 5.37 -3.30 -3.46
CA TYR A 47 4.29 -3.54 -4.43
C TYR A 47 4.38 -4.94 -5.01
N PHE A 48 5.56 -5.36 -5.45
CA PHE A 48 5.75 -6.69 -6.02
C PHE A 48 5.54 -7.80 -4.98
N LEU A 49 6.06 -7.62 -3.75
CA LEU A 49 5.86 -8.60 -2.68
C LEU A 49 4.38 -8.80 -2.37
N ILE A 50 3.63 -7.72 -2.21
CA ILE A 50 2.20 -7.80 -1.89
C ILE A 50 1.43 -8.39 -3.07
N THR A 51 1.83 -8.07 -4.30
CA THR A 51 1.21 -8.64 -5.50
C THR A 51 1.39 -10.16 -5.57
N LEU A 52 2.55 -10.68 -5.16
CA LEU A 52 2.79 -12.12 -5.10
C LEU A 52 1.88 -12.80 -4.06
N ILE A 53 1.73 -12.19 -2.89
CA ILE A 53 0.82 -12.69 -1.84
C ILE A 53 -0.63 -12.64 -2.33
N GLN A 54 -1.01 -11.56 -2.98
CA GLN A 54 -2.35 -11.34 -3.53
C GLN A 54 -2.74 -12.43 -4.53
N GLY A 55 -1.80 -12.86 -5.37
CA GLY A 55 -2.02 -13.87 -6.39
C GLY A 55 -2.06 -15.30 -5.87
N ASN A 56 -1.74 -15.55 -4.60
CA ASN A 56 -1.66 -16.89 -4.05
C ASN A 56 -2.54 -17.03 -2.80
N SER A 57 -3.74 -17.58 -2.98
CA SER A 57 -4.70 -17.75 -1.89
C SER A 57 -4.24 -18.70 -0.79
N LYS A 58 -3.26 -19.56 -1.07
CA LYS A 58 -2.67 -20.46 -0.07
C LYS A 58 -1.90 -19.70 1.01
N LEU A 59 -1.42 -18.50 0.70
CA LEU A 59 -0.71 -17.65 1.64
C LEU A 59 -1.64 -16.84 2.54
N TYR A 60 -2.95 -16.88 2.28
CA TYR A 60 -3.92 -16.13 3.09
C TYR A 60 -4.06 -16.77 4.46
N ASN A 61 -3.78 -15.98 5.50
CA ASN A 61 -3.93 -16.42 6.88
C ASN A 61 -5.33 -16.02 7.37
N GLN A 62 -6.21 -17.01 7.47
CA GLN A 62 -7.59 -16.81 7.90
C GLN A 62 -7.67 -16.89 9.42
N PRO A 63 -8.14 -15.80 10.09
CA PRO A 63 -8.23 -15.79 11.56
C PRO A 63 -9.33 -16.68 12.11
N PHE A 64 -10.29 -17.09 11.28
CA PHE A 64 -11.41 -17.93 11.67
C PHE A 64 -11.48 -19.15 10.78
N LYS A 65 -11.98 -20.27 11.37
CA LYS A 65 -12.28 -21.46 10.58
C LYS A 65 -13.55 -21.19 9.76
N ILE A 66 -13.43 -21.17 8.45
CA ILE A 66 -14.51 -20.82 7.54
C ILE A 66 -15.05 -22.11 6.89
N ALA A 67 -16.38 -22.20 6.78
CA ALA A 67 -17.02 -23.32 6.11
C ALA A 67 -16.60 -23.40 4.64
N GLU A 68 -16.42 -24.61 4.09
CA GLU A 68 -15.98 -24.81 2.71
C GLU A 68 -16.88 -24.10 1.69
N CYS A 69 -18.20 -24.05 1.94
CA CYS A 69 -19.15 -23.38 1.05
C CYS A 69 -18.92 -21.87 0.98
N ASN A 70 -18.26 -21.27 2.00
CA ASN A 70 -17.97 -19.84 2.08
C ASN A 70 -16.51 -19.52 1.78
N LEU A 71 -15.67 -20.53 1.56
CA LEU A 71 -14.23 -20.36 1.42
C LEU A 71 -13.89 -19.47 0.21
N GLN A 72 -14.56 -19.65 -0.91
CA GLN A 72 -14.33 -18.86 -2.11
C GLN A 72 -14.69 -17.38 -1.87
N GLN A 73 -15.77 -17.11 -1.19
CA GLN A 73 -16.19 -15.75 -0.85
C GLN A 73 -15.21 -15.12 0.14
N ALA A 74 -14.74 -15.88 1.15
CA ALA A 74 -13.74 -15.41 2.10
C ALA A 74 -12.42 -15.05 1.40
N ASN A 75 -11.96 -15.89 0.49
CA ASN A 75 -10.73 -15.63 -0.26
C ASN A 75 -10.85 -14.37 -1.13
N LYS A 76 -12.01 -14.14 -1.72
CA LYS A 76 -12.26 -12.92 -2.49
C LYS A 76 -12.21 -11.67 -1.61
N MET A 77 -12.76 -11.74 -0.42
CA MET A 77 -12.74 -10.62 0.54
C MET A 77 -11.31 -10.31 0.98
N ILE A 78 -10.51 -11.35 1.25
CA ILE A 78 -9.10 -11.19 1.63
C ILE A 78 -8.32 -10.60 0.45
N TYR A 79 -8.57 -11.06 -0.76
CA TYR A 79 -7.94 -10.53 -1.97
C TYR A 79 -8.20 -9.04 -2.14
N ASP A 80 -9.45 -8.62 -2.00
CA ASP A 80 -9.83 -7.20 -2.10
C ASP A 80 -9.19 -6.37 -0.98
N PHE A 81 -9.14 -6.90 0.23
CA PHE A 81 -8.50 -6.27 1.37
C PHE A 81 -7.01 -6.06 1.12
N ILE A 82 -6.32 -7.07 0.58
CA ILE A 82 -4.89 -6.98 0.26
C ILE A 82 -4.63 -5.88 -0.78
N ILE A 83 -5.49 -5.75 -1.79
CA ILE A 83 -5.37 -4.69 -2.80
C ILE A 83 -5.47 -3.30 -2.15
N ILE A 84 -6.44 -3.11 -1.26
CA ILE A 84 -6.64 -1.84 -0.57
C ILE A 84 -5.42 -1.52 0.30
N ILE A 85 -4.92 -2.49 1.07
CA ILE A 85 -3.73 -2.31 1.91
C ILE A 85 -2.51 -1.98 1.05
N LYS A 86 -2.33 -2.66 -0.08
CA LYS A 86 -1.23 -2.37 -1.00
C LYS A 86 -1.28 -0.93 -1.49
N THR A 87 -2.44 -0.47 -1.94
CA THR A 87 -2.63 0.89 -2.43
C THR A 87 -2.34 1.91 -1.33
N LEU A 88 -2.86 1.68 -0.11
CA LEU A 88 -2.63 2.56 1.03
C LEU A 88 -1.15 2.62 1.41
N SER A 89 -0.47 1.46 1.42
CA SER A 89 0.95 1.40 1.78
C SER A 89 1.82 2.15 0.78
N VAL A 90 1.58 1.97 -0.51
CA VAL A 90 2.32 2.69 -1.56
C VAL A 90 2.03 4.19 -1.49
N ALA A 91 0.77 4.57 -1.25
CA ALA A 91 0.40 5.98 -1.09
C ALA A 91 1.07 6.62 0.12
N LEU A 92 1.19 5.89 1.24
CA LEU A 92 1.89 6.38 2.42
C LEU A 92 3.37 6.64 2.12
N ILE A 93 4.03 5.71 1.43
CA ILE A 93 5.44 5.85 1.05
C ILE A 93 5.61 7.05 0.10
N ALA A 94 4.67 7.23 -0.84
CA ALA A 94 4.67 8.40 -1.73
C ALA A 94 4.54 9.71 -0.93
N SER A 95 3.72 9.73 0.12
CA SER A 95 3.59 10.89 1.00
C SER A 95 4.89 11.21 1.72
N TYR A 96 5.62 10.19 2.18
CA TYR A 96 6.95 10.38 2.78
C TYR A 96 7.93 11.00 1.79
N GLU A 97 7.92 10.53 0.55
CA GLU A 97 8.80 11.07 -0.49
C GLU A 97 8.48 12.54 -0.79
N ILE A 98 7.19 12.89 -0.86
CA ILE A 98 6.75 14.28 -1.03
C ILE A 98 7.25 15.13 0.14
N GLY A 99 7.14 14.63 1.37
CA GLY A 99 7.64 15.32 2.56
C GLY A 99 9.14 15.55 2.51
N ILE A 100 9.92 14.57 2.06
CA ILE A 100 11.37 14.70 1.90
C ILE A 100 11.69 15.77 0.85
N TYR A 101 11.03 15.72 -0.29
CA TYR A 101 11.24 16.66 -1.40
C TYR A 101 10.93 18.10 -0.98
N MET A 102 9.83 18.31 -0.25
CA MET A 102 9.40 19.63 0.20
C MET A 102 10.09 20.09 1.49
N GLY A 103 10.83 19.21 2.15
CA GLY A 103 11.47 19.52 3.43
C GLY A 103 10.49 19.72 4.57
N ASN A 104 9.28 19.13 4.50
CA ASN A 104 8.22 19.31 5.50
C ASN A 104 7.82 17.96 6.09
N ASN A 105 8.18 17.74 7.36
CA ASN A 105 7.87 16.49 8.06
C ASN A 105 6.40 16.38 8.50
N THR A 106 5.66 17.48 8.52
CA THR A 106 4.25 17.48 8.94
C THR A 106 3.41 16.59 8.02
N ILE A 107 3.68 16.61 6.72
CA ILE A 107 2.98 15.76 5.75
C ILE A 107 3.16 14.28 6.12
N SER A 108 4.36 13.85 6.48
CA SER A 108 4.66 12.48 6.87
C SER A 108 3.92 12.07 8.14
N TYR A 109 3.87 12.94 9.15
CA TYR A 109 3.18 12.67 10.41
C TYR A 109 1.67 12.52 10.20
N ILE A 110 1.06 13.44 9.45
CA ILE A 110 -0.38 13.39 9.16
C ILE A 110 -0.72 12.14 8.35
N SER A 111 0.07 11.83 7.33
CA SER A 111 -0.15 10.65 6.49
C SER A 111 -0.04 9.36 7.29
N THR A 112 0.92 9.27 8.21
CA THR A 112 1.09 8.09 9.07
C THR A 112 -0.13 7.91 9.98
N ALA A 113 -0.60 8.98 10.61
CA ALA A 113 -1.77 8.94 11.48
C ALA A 113 -3.01 8.47 10.71
N LEU A 114 -3.26 9.04 9.54
CA LEU A 114 -4.38 8.66 8.69
C LEU A 114 -4.28 7.21 8.24
N TYR A 115 -3.08 6.75 7.86
CA TYR A 115 -2.84 5.38 7.44
C TYR A 115 -3.24 4.39 8.55
N PHE A 116 -2.79 4.62 9.78
CA PHE A 116 -3.10 3.73 10.89
C PHE A 116 -4.59 3.73 11.23
N ILE A 117 -5.25 4.89 11.19
CA ILE A 117 -6.69 4.98 11.44
C ILE A 117 -7.47 4.17 10.39
N ILE A 118 -7.15 4.37 9.12
CA ILE A 118 -7.79 3.68 8.01
C ILE A 118 -7.50 2.18 8.08
N LEU A 119 -6.26 1.80 8.39
CA LEU A 119 -5.85 0.40 8.50
C LEU A 119 -6.64 -0.33 9.59
N ILE A 120 -6.78 0.28 10.77
CA ILE A 120 -7.55 -0.29 11.87
C ILE A 120 -9.01 -0.47 11.47
N ALA A 121 -9.62 0.56 10.85
CA ALA A 121 -11.01 0.51 10.42
C ALA A 121 -11.24 -0.59 9.37
N LEU A 122 -10.37 -0.69 8.37
CA LEU A 122 -10.47 -1.70 7.32
C LEU A 122 -10.26 -3.11 7.86
N THR A 123 -9.27 -3.29 8.74
CA THR A 123 -9.00 -4.59 9.36
C THR A 123 -10.18 -5.05 10.19
N SER A 124 -10.75 -4.17 11.00
CA SER A 124 -11.93 -4.46 11.81
C SER A 124 -13.12 -4.85 10.94
N THR A 125 -13.37 -4.13 9.84
CA THR A 125 -14.45 -4.42 8.91
C THR A 125 -14.25 -5.77 8.24
N CYS A 126 -13.03 -6.06 7.80
CA CYS A 126 -12.69 -7.32 7.15
C CYS A 126 -12.89 -8.51 8.11
N LEU A 127 -12.40 -8.39 9.34
CA LEU A 127 -12.55 -9.42 10.36
C LEU A 127 -14.02 -9.68 10.68
N TYR A 128 -14.81 -8.62 10.80
CA TYR A 128 -16.25 -8.74 11.06
C TYR A 128 -16.95 -9.48 9.93
N ARG A 129 -16.66 -9.16 8.69
CA ARG A 129 -17.24 -9.84 7.53
C ARG A 129 -16.82 -11.30 7.44
N LEU A 130 -15.55 -11.59 7.71
CA LEU A 130 -15.05 -12.98 7.75
C LEU A 130 -15.73 -13.78 8.84
N LYS A 131 -15.96 -13.18 10.00
CA LYS A 131 -16.68 -13.83 11.11
C LYS A 131 -18.09 -14.24 10.69
N ARG A 132 -18.76 -13.45 9.86
CA ARG A 132 -20.09 -13.77 9.36
C ARG A 132 -20.11 -14.99 8.42
N LEU A 133 -18.98 -15.27 7.76
CA LEU A 133 -18.84 -16.42 6.85
C LEU A 133 -18.46 -17.71 7.57
N ARG A 134 -18.23 -17.63 8.84
CA ARG A 134 -17.81 -18.71 9.72
C ARG A 134 -18.79 -19.89 9.81
#